data_fe944042493288a85319b329dcf40627
#
_entry.id   fe944042493288a85319b329dcf40627
#
_cell.length_a   1.000
_cell.length_b   1.000
_cell.length_c   1.000
_cell.angle_alpha   90.00
_cell.angle_beta   90.00
_cell.angle_gamma   90.00
#
_symmetry.space_group_name_H-M   'P 1'
#
loop_
_entity.id
_entity.type
_entity.pdbx_description
1 polymer ?
#
loop_
_entity_poly.entity_id
_entity_poly.type
_entity_poly.pdbx_seq_one_letter_code
_entity_poly.pdbx_strand_id
1 'polypeptide(L)'
;MVPMVVEQTSRGERAYDIYSRLLKDNIVFIGSAIDDNIANLVTAQLLFLEAEDPERDISLYINSPGGSITAGMGIYDTMQFIRPDVSTICIGQAASMAALLLAAGAKGKRFSLPHARVLIHQPSLGGLSGQATDIDIQAREILRMREITSNILVRHTGQPFDRVEKDVERDYIMVAEQAKEYGIIDQIIAKHV
;
A
#
# COMPACT_ATOMS: atom_id res chain seq x y z
N MET A 1 9.30 -18.95 -9.59
CA MET A 1 8.25 -19.72 -10.29
C MET A 1 6.95 -19.56 -9.50
N VAL A 2 5.86 -19.14 -10.13
CA VAL A 2 4.55 -19.01 -9.46
C VAL A 2 3.87 -20.39 -9.53
N PRO A 3 3.42 -20.97 -8.38
CA PRO A 3 2.79 -22.27 -8.38
C PRO A 3 1.41 -22.24 -9.02
N MET A 4 1.04 -23.35 -9.66
CA MET A 4 -0.30 -23.57 -10.23
C MET A 4 -1.15 -24.39 -9.25
N VAL A 5 -2.41 -24.03 -9.13
CA VAL A 5 -3.43 -24.78 -8.39
C VAL A 5 -4.54 -25.24 -9.32
N VAL A 6 -5.09 -26.44 -9.09
CA VAL A 6 -6.17 -27.01 -9.90
C VAL A 6 -7.43 -27.09 -9.04
N GLU A 7 -8.49 -26.46 -9.50
CA GLU A 7 -9.83 -26.59 -8.90
C GLU A 7 -10.68 -27.57 -9.71
N GLN A 8 -11.36 -28.46 -9.02
CA GLN A 8 -12.41 -29.29 -9.61
C GLN A 8 -13.73 -28.52 -9.56
N THR A 9 -14.36 -28.35 -10.71
CA THR A 9 -15.66 -27.71 -10.85
C THR A 9 -16.65 -28.70 -11.48
N SER A 10 -17.93 -28.38 -11.41
CA SER A 10 -18.98 -29.16 -12.09
C SER A 10 -18.81 -29.24 -13.62
N ARG A 11 -17.94 -28.39 -14.21
CA ARG A 11 -17.63 -28.32 -15.65
C ARG A 11 -16.24 -28.85 -16.00
N GLY A 12 -15.56 -29.54 -15.05
CA GLY A 12 -14.21 -30.07 -15.21
C GLY A 12 -13.16 -29.33 -14.39
N GLU A 13 -11.89 -29.68 -14.62
CA GLU A 13 -10.74 -29.08 -13.93
C GLU A 13 -10.37 -27.74 -14.55
N ARG A 14 -10.03 -26.77 -13.68
CA ARG A 14 -9.46 -25.48 -14.07
C ARG A 14 -8.16 -25.23 -13.32
N ALA A 15 -7.11 -24.90 -14.06
CA ALA A 15 -5.83 -24.51 -13.51
C ALA A 15 -5.74 -22.99 -13.42
N TYR A 16 -5.26 -22.50 -12.27
CA TYR A 16 -4.97 -21.09 -12.01
C TYR A 16 -3.55 -20.98 -11.45
N ASP A 17 -2.84 -19.89 -11.72
CA ASP A 17 -1.74 -19.53 -10.85
C ASP A 17 -2.27 -19.10 -9.48
N ILE A 18 -1.42 -19.15 -8.45
CA ILE A 18 -1.87 -18.90 -7.06
C ILE A 18 -2.45 -17.49 -6.87
N TYR A 19 -1.91 -16.46 -7.54
CA TYR A 19 -2.42 -15.09 -7.42
C TYR A 19 -3.78 -14.94 -8.09
N SER A 20 -3.95 -15.51 -9.30
CA SER A 20 -5.26 -15.53 -9.98
C SER A 20 -6.31 -16.30 -9.17
N ARG A 21 -5.90 -17.35 -8.46
CA ARG A 21 -6.81 -18.07 -7.56
C ARG A 21 -7.23 -17.22 -6.36
N LEU A 22 -6.29 -16.55 -5.72
CA LEU A 22 -6.54 -15.67 -4.58
C LEU A 22 -7.38 -14.44 -4.98
N LEU A 23 -7.20 -13.93 -6.19
CA LEU A 23 -8.00 -12.83 -6.73
C LEU A 23 -9.50 -13.14 -6.76
N LYS A 24 -9.90 -14.39 -7.01
CA LYS A 24 -11.30 -14.84 -6.92
C LYS A 24 -11.89 -14.70 -5.50
N ASP A 25 -11.04 -14.68 -4.50
CA ASP A 25 -11.43 -14.46 -3.10
C ASP A 25 -11.24 -12.99 -2.67
N ASN A 26 -11.13 -12.06 -3.64
CA ASN A 26 -10.87 -10.62 -3.44
C ASN A 26 -9.56 -10.32 -2.70
N ILE A 27 -8.54 -11.15 -2.93
CA ILE A 27 -7.22 -11.00 -2.31
C ILE A 27 -6.22 -10.50 -3.36
N VAL A 28 -5.60 -9.36 -3.09
CA VAL A 28 -4.57 -8.70 -3.91
C VAL A 28 -3.28 -8.60 -3.11
N PHE A 29 -2.12 -8.69 -3.78
CA PHE A 29 -0.81 -8.61 -3.14
C PHE A 29 0.05 -7.46 -3.68
N ILE A 30 0.73 -6.77 -2.76
CA ILE A 30 1.93 -5.97 -3.04
C ILE A 30 3.09 -6.66 -2.31
N GLY A 31 3.79 -7.56 -3.00
CA GLY A 31 4.84 -8.42 -2.41
C GLY A 31 6.26 -8.04 -2.84
N SER A 32 6.46 -6.87 -3.45
CA SER A 32 7.76 -6.40 -3.96
C SER A 32 7.86 -4.88 -3.87
N ALA A 33 8.95 -4.32 -4.40
CA ALA A 33 9.05 -2.87 -4.60
C ALA A 33 7.96 -2.37 -5.55
N ILE A 34 7.44 -1.16 -5.29
CA ILE A 34 6.38 -0.53 -6.07
C ILE A 34 7.02 0.21 -7.25
N ASP A 35 6.80 -0.31 -8.43
CA ASP A 35 7.12 0.31 -9.71
C ASP A 35 5.85 0.48 -10.56
N ASP A 36 5.98 1.01 -11.77
CA ASP A 36 4.85 1.24 -12.66
C ASP A 36 4.15 -0.06 -13.06
N ASN A 37 4.88 -1.18 -13.20
CA ASN A 37 4.29 -2.47 -13.56
C ASN A 37 3.42 -3.00 -12.41
N ILE A 38 3.93 -2.98 -11.19
CA ILE A 38 3.18 -3.39 -9.99
C ILE A 38 1.97 -2.47 -9.78
N ALA A 39 2.14 -1.16 -9.95
CA ALA A 39 1.02 -0.22 -9.80
C ALA A 39 -0.09 -0.47 -10.82
N ASN A 40 0.26 -0.65 -12.09
CA ASN A 40 -0.71 -0.96 -13.15
C ASN A 40 -1.43 -2.28 -12.88
N LEU A 41 -0.70 -3.32 -12.44
CA LEU A 41 -1.27 -4.62 -12.12
C LEU A 41 -2.25 -4.54 -10.94
N VAL A 42 -1.86 -3.89 -9.85
CA VAL A 42 -2.71 -3.71 -8.66
C VAL A 42 -3.95 -2.89 -9.00
N THR A 43 -3.78 -1.76 -9.69
CA THR A 43 -4.89 -0.92 -10.16
C THR A 43 -5.88 -1.71 -11.02
N ALA A 44 -5.39 -2.50 -11.99
CA ALA A 44 -6.25 -3.33 -12.84
C ALA A 44 -7.03 -4.37 -12.03
N GLN A 45 -6.41 -5.00 -11.01
CA GLN A 45 -7.07 -5.95 -10.12
C GLN A 45 -8.15 -5.27 -9.27
N LEU A 46 -7.89 -4.09 -8.71
CA LEU A 46 -8.86 -3.33 -7.93
C LEU A 46 -10.09 -2.97 -8.77
N LEU A 47 -9.89 -2.45 -9.98
CA LEU A 47 -10.97 -2.09 -10.90
C LEU A 47 -11.76 -3.33 -11.37
N PHE A 48 -11.07 -4.45 -11.61
CA PHE A 48 -11.72 -5.72 -11.97
C PHE A 48 -12.62 -6.22 -10.84
N LEU A 49 -12.14 -6.20 -9.60
CA LEU A 49 -12.92 -6.65 -8.44
C LEU A 49 -14.12 -5.76 -8.15
N GLU A 50 -13.98 -4.44 -8.32
CA GLU A 50 -15.13 -3.52 -8.24
C GLU A 50 -16.20 -3.85 -9.29
N ALA A 51 -15.78 -4.15 -10.53
CA ALA A 51 -16.71 -4.50 -11.61
C ALA A 51 -17.42 -5.84 -11.38
N GLU A 52 -16.76 -6.80 -10.71
CA GLU A 52 -17.37 -8.10 -10.37
C GLU A 52 -18.37 -7.99 -9.22
N ASP A 53 -18.03 -7.30 -8.14
CA ASP A 53 -18.90 -7.09 -6.98
C ASP A 53 -18.51 -5.81 -6.22
N PRO A 54 -19.23 -4.70 -6.44
CA PRO A 54 -18.91 -3.41 -5.82
C PRO A 54 -19.20 -3.34 -4.30
N GLU A 55 -19.87 -4.33 -3.73
CA GLU A 55 -20.22 -4.37 -2.29
C GLU A 55 -19.27 -5.25 -1.48
N ARG A 56 -18.43 -6.03 -2.14
CA ARG A 56 -17.53 -6.96 -1.47
C ARG A 56 -16.17 -6.33 -1.22
N ASP A 57 -15.74 -6.31 0.05
CA ASP A 57 -14.43 -5.80 0.46
C ASP A 57 -13.28 -6.47 -0.31
N ILE A 58 -12.22 -5.70 -0.55
CA ILE A 58 -10.98 -6.17 -1.15
C ILE A 58 -9.90 -6.25 -0.08
N SER A 59 -9.21 -7.39 0.02
CA SER A 59 -8.10 -7.60 0.96
C SER A 59 -6.76 -7.36 0.27
N LEU A 60 -6.08 -6.27 0.59
CA LEU A 60 -4.77 -5.91 0.06
C LEU A 60 -3.67 -6.29 1.05
N TYR A 61 -2.95 -7.39 0.74
CA TYR A 61 -1.80 -7.85 1.52
C TYR A 61 -0.53 -7.13 1.08
N ILE A 62 0.21 -6.59 2.05
CA ILE A 62 1.38 -5.74 1.81
C ILE A 62 2.62 -6.34 2.48
N ASN A 63 3.64 -6.65 1.66
CA ASN A 63 5.00 -6.98 2.08
C ASN A 63 5.98 -6.27 1.13
N SER A 64 6.22 -5.00 1.36
CA SER A 64 6.91 -4.15 0.39
C SER A 64 7.83 -3.14 1.07
N PRO A 65 9.03 -2.89 0.50
CA PRO A 65 9.92 -1.81 0.93
C PRO A 65 9.45 -0.42 0.47
N GLY A 66 8.32 -0.32 -0.24
CA GLY A 66 7.92 0.91 -0.93
C GLY A 66 8.47 0.99 -2.34
N GLY A 67 8.68 2.20 -2.86
CA GLY A 67 9.19 2.39 -4.22
C GLY A 67 8.78 3.74 -4.82
N SER A 68 8.46 3.75 -6.12
CA SER A 68 8.07 4.96 -6.85
C SER A 68 6.82 5.61 -6.24
N ILE A 69 6.95 6.89 -5.92
CA ILE A 69 5.84 7.66 -5.32
C ILE A 69 4.69 7.80 -6.32
N THR A 70 5.00 8.13 -7.58
CA THR A 70 3.97 8.32 -8.62
C THR A 70 3.20 7.02 -8.90
N ALA A 71 3.92 5.90 -8.97
CA ALA A 71 3.31 4.58 -9.10
C ALA A 71 2.40 4.25 -7.90
N GLY A 72 2.89 4.49 -6.69
CA GLY A 72 2.10 4.27 -5.47
C GLY A 72 0.91 5.21 -5.33
N MET A 73 1.00 6.46 -5.82
CA MET A 73 -0.15 7.37 -5.85
C MET A 73 -1.25 6.87 -6.79
N GLY A 74 -0.90 6.24 -7.91
CA GLY A 74 -1.90 5.60 -8.78
C GLY A 74 -2.68 4.50 -8.06
N ILE A 75 -2.01 3.69 -7.23
CA ILE A 75 -2.67 2.69 -6.37
C ILE A 75 -3.54 3.39 -5.31
N TYR A 76 -2.97 4.39 -4.61
CA TYR A 76 -3.67 5.14 -3.57
C TYR A 76 -4.97 5.75 -4.08
N ASP A 77 -4.89 6.50 -5.18
CA ASP A 77 -6.06 7.15 -5.77
C ASP A 77 -7.11 6.12 -6.21
N THR A 78 -6.68 4.99 -6.76
CA THR A 78 -7.60 3.88 -7.13
C THR A 78 -8.29 3.30 -5.89
N MET A 79 -7.56 3.05 -4.79
CA MET A 79 -8.14 2.58 -3.53
C MET A 79 -9.20 3.54 -2.98
N GLN A 80 -9.02 4.86 -3.17
CA GLN A 80 -9.97 5.87 -2.71
C GLN A 80 -11.14 6.08 -3.70
N PHE A 81 -10.94 5.73 -4.97
CA PHE A 81 -11.91 5.95 -6.05
C PHE A 81 -12.97 4.87 -6.14
N ILE A 82 -12.58 3.60 -5.95
CA ILE A 82 -13.48 2.44 -6.07
C ILE A 82 -14.48 2.38 -4.91
N ARG A 83 -15.63 1.74 -5.14
CA ARG A 83 -16.69 1.60 -4.13
C ARG A 83 -16.38 0.61 -3.03
N PRO A 84 -15.79 -0.59 -3.31
CA PRO A 84 -15.45 -1.55 -2.28
C PRO A 84 -14.49 -0.95 -1.25
N ASP A 85 -14.71 -1.26 0.03
CA ASP A 85 -13.70 -0.98 1.04
C ASP A 85 -12.44 -1.82 0.78
N VAL A 86 -11.28 -1.16 0.80
CA VAL A 86 -10.00 -1.85 0.73
C VAL A 86 -9.48 -2.08 2.14
N SER A 87 -9.53 -3.33 2.59
CA SER A 87 -8.87 -3.78 3.82
C SER A 87 -7.39 -3.99 3.56
N THR A 88 -6.52 -3.42 4.39
CA THR A 88 -5.06 -3.53 4.23
C THR A 88 -4.44 -4.37 5.33
N ILE A 89 -3.53 -5.28 4.96
CA ILE A 89 -2.89 -6.22 5.89
C ILE A 89 -1.38 -6.21 5.68
N CYS A 90 -0.63 -5.71 6.66
CA CYS A 90 0.83 -5.78 6.64
C CYS A 90 1.33 -7.16 7.05
N ILE A 91 2.09 -7.82 6.14
CA ILE A 91 2.81 -9.06 6.40
C ILE A 91 4.30 -8.81 6.17
N GLY A 92 5.17 -9.08 7.17
CA GLY A 92 6.61 -8.81 7.07
C GLY A 92 6.95 -7.32 7.18
N GLN A 93 6.70 -6.53 6.13
CA GLN A 93 6.95 -5.08 6.20
C GLN A 93 6.04 -4.25 5.29
N ALA A 94 5.79 -3.02 5.74
CA ALA A 94 5.27 -1.94 4.91
C ALA A 94 6.15 -0.71 5.12
N ALA A 95 6.98 -0.36 4.13
CA ALA A 95 7.92 0.74 4.26
C ALA A 95 7.66 1.83 3.20
N SER A 96 7.92 3.11 3.56
CA SER A 96 7.83 4.22 2.62
C SER A 96 6.44 4.31 1.97
N MET A 97 6.36 4.30 0.64
CA MET A 97 5.10 4.34 -0.09
C MET A 97 4.14 3.19 0.30
N ALA A 98 4.66 2.01 0.64
CA ALA A 98 3.85 0.88 1.10
C ALA A 98 3.21 1.13 2.48
N ALA A 99 3.87 1.87 3.38
CA ALA A 99 3.30 2.27 4.66
C ALA A 99 2.14 3.26 4.46
N LEU A 100 2.24 4.14 3.47
CA LEU A 100 1.17 5.06 3.10
C LEU A 100 -0.05 4.30 2.56
N LEU A 101 0.16 3.30 1.69
CA LEU A 101 -0.92 2.44 1.20
C LEU A 101 -1.55 1.61 2.33
N LEU A 102 -0.76 1.13 3.29
CA LEU A 102 -1.27 0.44 4.49
C LEU A 102 -2.21 1.36 5.29
N ALA A 103 -1.76 2.59 5.56
CA ALA A 103 -2.55 3.59 6.28
C ALA A 103 -3.83 4.01 5.52
N ALA A 104 -3.81 3.94 4.18
CA ALA A 104 -4.90 4.35 3.29
C ALA A 104 -6.05 3.35 3.19
N GLY A 105 -5.96 2.18 3.83
CA GLY A 105 -7.06 1.23 3.94
C GLY A 105 -8.29 1.82 4.62
N ALA A 106 -9.45 1.19 4.43
CA ALA A 106 -10.70 1.61 5.04
C ALA A 106 -10.58 1.61 6.57
N LYS A 107 -11.11 2.65 7.22
CA LYS A 107 -11.02 2.82 8.67
C LYS A 107 -11.66 1.63 9.39
N GLY A 108 -10.94 1.07 10.35
CA GLY A 108 -11.33 -0.15 11.07
C GLY A 108 -10.92 -1.44 10.37
N LYS A 109 -10.42 -1.37 9.13
CA LYS A 109 -10.04 -2.52 8.29
C LYS A 109 -8.54 -2.51 7.91
N ARG A 110 -7.69 -1.87 8.73
CA ARG A 110 -6.23 -1.81 8.53
C ARG A 110 -5.55 -2.69 9.58
N PHE A 111 -4.81 -3.68 9.12
CA PHE A 111 -4.27 -4.74 9.98
C PHE A 111 -2.76 -4.90 9.82
N SER A 112 -2.15 -5.49 10.84
CA SER A 112 -0.77 -5.98 10.80
C SER A 112 -0.65 -7.32 11.49
N LEU A 113 0.25 -8.18 11.00
CA LEU A 113 0.69 -9.35 11.75
C LEU A 113 1.65 -8.91 12.87
N PRO A 114 1.78 -9.69 13.98
CA PRO A 114 2.48 -9.25 15.19
C PRO A 114 3.96 -8.90 15.00
N HIS A 115 4.64 -9.53 14.05
CA HIS A 115 6.07 -9.33 13.80
C HIS A 115 6.37 -8.51 12.56
N ALA A 116 5.35 -7.93 11.93
CA ALA A 116 5.55 -7.03 10.82
C ALA A 116 6.08 -5.67 11.32
N ARG A 117 6.85 -5.01 10.47
CA ARG A 117 7.35 -3.66 10.73
C ARG A 117 6.76 -2.65 9.76
N VAL A 118 6.57 -1.44 10.23
CA VAL A 118 6.16 -0.30 9.42
C VAL A 118 7.26 0.75 9.46
N LEU A 119 7.57 1.37 8.32
CA LEU A 119 8.54 2.45 8.23
C LEU A 119 7.96 3.60 7.44
N ILE A 120 7.99 4.80 8.02
CA ILE A 120 7.65 6.05 7.33
C ILE A 120 8.88 6.94 7.23
N HIS A 121 9.01 7.64 6.13
CA HIS A 121 10.02 8.66 5.88
C HIS A 121 9.59 9.58 4.72
N GLN A 122 10.25 10.74 4.61
CA GLN A 122 10.00 11.66 3.51
C GLN A 122 10.49 11.11 2.17
N PRO A 123 9.96 11.62 1.03
CA PRO A 123 10.47 11.31 -0.29
C PRO A 123 11.97 11.55 -0.43
N SER A 124 12.65 10.66 -1.15
CA SER A 124 14.06 10.82 -1.48
C SER A 124 14.29 10.71 -2.99
N LEU A 125 15.26 11.45 -3.51
CA LEU A 125 15.74 11.31 -4.88
C LEU A 125 17.11 10.63 -4.89
N GLY A 126 17.32 9.72 -5.82
CA GLY A 126 18.59 8.99 -5.99
C GLY A 126 19.74 9.83 -6.56
N GLY A 127 19.55 11.14 -6.71
CA GLY A 127 20.50 12.11 -7.24
C GLY A 127 19.82 13.12 -8.13
N LEU A 128 20.36 14.33 -8.15
CA LEU A 128 19.93 15.42 -9.05
C LEU A 128 21.08 15.72 -10.00
N SER A 129 20.81 15.74 -11.30
CA SER A 129 21.77 16.10 -12.33
C SER A 129 21.06 16.87 -13.44
N GLY A 130 21.79 17.74 -14.12
CA GLY A 130 21.25 18.56 -15.21
C GLY A 130 21.64 20.03 -15.06
N GLN A 131 20.99 20.90 -15.81
CA GLN A 131 21.15 22.33 -15.70
C GLN A 131 20.53 22.85 -14.39
N ALA A 132 20.95 24.02 -13.92
CA ALA A 132 20.45 24.62 -12.68
C ALA A 132 18.91 24.72 -12.64
N THR A 133 18.31 25.07 -13.79
CA THR A 133 16.84 25.12 -13.90
C THR A 133 16.19 23.76 -13.75
N ASP A 134 16.78 22.68 -14.27
CA ASP A 134 16.26 21.32 -14.14
C ASP A 134 16.31 20.87 -12.67
N ILE A 135 17.40 21.21 -11.98
CA ILE A 135 17.56 20.93 -10.55
C ILE A 135 16.51 21.66 -9.72
N ASP A 136 16.24 22.95 -10.01
CA ASP A 136 15.19 23.73 -9.32
C ASP A 136 13.80 23.12 -9.53
N ILE A 137 13.47 22.71 -10.76
CA ILE A 137 12.20 22.04 -11.08
C ILE A 137 12.04 20.75 -10.26
N GLN A 138 13.07 19.91 -10.23
CA GLN A 138 13.04 18.65 -9.49
C GLN A 138 12.99 18.87 -7.97
N ALA A 139 13.69 19.90 -7.47
CA ALA A 139 13.64 20.25 -6.06
C ALA A 139 12.24 20.70 -5.61
N ARG A 140 11.55 21.51 -6.41
CA ARG A 140 10.17 21.93 -6.14
C ARG A 140 9.21 20.73 -6.17
N GLU A 141 9.39 19.81 -7.12
CA GLU A 141 8.53 18.64 -7.25
C GLU A 141 8.68 17.69 -6.07
N ILE A 142 9.89 17.42 -5.57
CA ILE A 142 10.05 16.56 -4.38
C ILE A 142 9.48 17.22 -3.12
N LEU A 143 9.57 18.55 -2.98
CA LEU A 143 8.94 19.26 -1.87
C LEU A 143 7.41 19.16 -1.94
N ARG A 144 6.83 19.29 -3.13
CA ARG A 144 5.40 19.09 -3.36
C ARG A 144 4.97 17.67 -3.01
N MET A 145 5.74 16.66 -3.42
CA MET A 145 5.44 15.25 -3.08
C MET A 145 5.56 14.99 -1.58
N ARG A 146 6.54 15.60 -0.89
CA ARG A 146 6.67 15.53 0.56
C ARG A 146 5.39 16.05 1.25
N GLU A 147 4.91 17.21 0.86
CA GLU A 147 3.69 17.79 1.42
C GLU A 147 2.47 16.91 1.19
N ILE A 148 2.30 16.37 -0.03
CA ILE A 148 1.18 15.47 -0.37
C ILE A 148 1.24 14.20 0.49
N THR A 149 2.39 13.52 0.56
CA THR A 149 2.53 12.27 1.33
C THR A 149 2.34 12.50 2.83
N SER A 150 2.84 13.62 3.37
CA SER A 150 2.60 14.01 4.77
C SER A 150 1.12 14.25 5.04
N ASN A 151 0.42 14.99 4.17
CA ASN A 151 -1.02 15.22 4.31
C ASN A 151 -1.86 13.94 4.22
N ILE A 152 -1.47 12.99 3.37
CA ILE A 152 -2.13 11.67 3.32
C ILE A 152 -1.95 10.92 4.65
N LEU A 153 -0.75 10.90 5.20
CA LEU A 153 -0.51 10.31 6.52
C LEU A 153 -1.33 11.00 7.62
N VAL A 154 -1.37 12.33 7.67
CA VAL A 154 -2.21 13.11 8.59
C VAL A 154 -3.68 12.68 8.47
N ARG A 155 -4.20 12.63 7.24
CA ARG A 155 -5.59 12.27 6.96
C ARG A 155 -5.97 10.89 7.50
N HIS A 156 -5.10 9.90 7.29
CA HIS A 156 -5.41 8.50 7.60
C HIS A 156 -5.05 8.09 9.03
N THR A 157 -4.02 8.74 9.63
CA THR A 157 -3.58 8.42 10.99
C THR A 157 -4.26 9.28 12.06
N GLY A 158 -4.71 10.47 11.69
CA GLY A 158 -5.22 11.48 12.64
C GLY A 158 -4.11 12.19 13.42
N GLN A 159 -2.85 11.98 13.09
CA GLN A 159 -1.73 12.67 13.72
C GLN A 159 -1.67 14.14 13.27
N PRO A 160 -1.22 15.07 14.13
CA PRO A 160 -0.97 16.45 13.73
C PRO A 160 0.11 16.54 12.64
N PHE A 161 -0.03 17.50 11.72
CA PHE A 161 0.92 17.69 10.61
C PHE A 161 2.36 17.87 11.09
N ASP A 162 2.60 18.73 12.10
CA ASP A 162 3.94 18.99 12.65
C ASP A 162 4.59 17.72 13.22
N ARG A 163 3.78 16.79 13.76
CA ARG A 163 4.28 15.50 14.24
C ARG A 163 4.68 14.61 13.08
N VAL A 164 3.82 14.50 12.06
CA VAL A 164 4.12 13.71 10.87
C VAL A 164 5.39 14.23 10.19
N GLU A 165 5.50 15.55 9.97
CA GLU A 165 6.69 16.15 9.35
C GLU A 165 7.98 15.84 10.11
N LYS A 166 7.93 15.91 11.44
CA LYS A 166 9.07 15.57 12.30
C LYS A 166 9.44 14.10 12.22
N ASP A 167 8.45 13.21 12.25
CA ASP A 167 8.66 11.78 12.31
C ASP A 167 9.14 11.23 10.94
N VAL A 168 8.69 11.82 9.81
CA VAL A 168 9.16 11.42 8.47
C VAL A 168 10.50 12.02 8.06
N GLU A 169 11.11 12.92 8.85
CA GLU A 169 12.39 13.57 8.52
C GLU A 169 13.51 12.55 8.32
N ARG A 170 13.48 11.45 9.04
CA ARG A 170 14.36 10.28 8.91
C ARG A 170 13.53 9.00 9.01
N ASP A 171 14.16 7.85 8.79
CA ASP A 171 13.50 6.57 8.93
C ASP A 171 12.89 6.42 10.33
N TYR A 172 11.57 6.42 10.39
CA TYR A 172 10.81 6.17 11.60
C TYR A 172 10.21 4.77 11.53
N ILE A 173 10.85 3.84 12.24
CA ILE A 173 10.51 2.42 12.24
C ILE A 173 9.60 2.10 13.42
N MET A 174 8.50 1.43 13.15
CA MET A 174 7.49 1.03 14.14
C MET A 174 7.28 -0.48 14.10
N VAL A 175 7.20 -1.11 15.26
CA VAL A 175 6.60 -2.44 15.42
C VAL A 175 5.07 -2.32 15.34
N ALA A 176 4.36 -3.45 15.27
CA ALA A 176 2.92 -3.47 15.05
C ALA A 176 2.14 -2.65 16.12
N GLU A 177 2.52 -2.74 17.39
CA GLU A 177 1.92 -1.99 18.50
C GLU A 177 2.07 -0.47 18.31
N GLN A 178 3.27 -0.03 17.95
CA GLN A 178 3.56 1.39 17.70
C GLN A 178 2.82 1.91 16.46
N ALA A 179 2.72 1.09 15.40
CA ALA A 179 1.96 1.44 14.20
C ALA A 179 0.46 1.61 14.49
N LYS A 180 -0.08 0.78 15.42
CA LYS A 180 -1.46 0.92 15.91
C LYS A 180 -1.63 2.19 16.74
N GLU A 181 -0.75 2.48 17.68
CA GLU A 181 -0.78 3.70 18.49
C GLU A 181 -0.62 4.97 17.64
N TYR A 182 0.17 4.88 16.58
CA TYR A 182 0.34 5.96 15.61
C TYR A 182 -0.90 6.18 14.74
N GLY A 183 -1.73 5.17 14.57
CA GLY A 183 -2.95 5.21 13.76
C GLY A 183 -2.75 4.77 12.30
N ILE A 184 -1.63 4.15 11.96
CA ILE A 184 -1.39 3.57 10.62
C ILE A 184 -2.25 2.32 10.43
N ILE A 185 -2.42 1.53 11.48
CA ILE A 185 -3.29 0.36 11.50
C ILE A 185 -4.33 0.46 12.62
N ASP A 186 -5.40 -0.32 12.51
CA ASP A 186 -6.47 -0.36 13.49
C ASP A 186 -6.31 -1.54 14.46
N GLN A 187 -5.79 -2.68 13.96
CA GLN A 187 -5.70 -3.92 14.76
C GLN A 187 -4.48 -4.76 14.40
N ILE A 188 -4.01 -5.52 15.40
CA ILE A 188 -2.98 -6.56 15.22
C ILE A 188 -3.70 -7.90 15.24
N ILE A 189 -3.49 -8.72 14.21
CA ILE A 189 -4.12 -10.03 14.06
C ILE A 189 -3.08 -11.15 14.15
N ALA A 190 -3.19 -12.00 15.16
CA ALA A 190 -2.30 -13.15 15.35
C ALA A 190 -2.82 -14.44 14.73
N LYS A 191 -4.13 -14.54 14.51
CA LYS A 191 -4.81 -15.69 13.90
C LYS A 191 -5.95 -15.21 13.02
N HIS A 192 -6.18 -15.91 11.93
CA HIS A 192 -7.39 -15.72 11.12
C HIS A 192 -8.60 -16.18 11.95
N VAL A 193 -9.59 -15.30 12.06
CA VAL A 193 -10.85 -15.60 12.78
C VAL A 193 -11.86 -16.13 11.79
#